data_a06036c7f9c76b26113ded9ad2d6435b
#
_entry.id   a06036c7f9c76b26113ded9ad2d6435b
#
_cell.length_a   1.000
_cell.length_b   1.000
_cell.length_c   1.000
_cell.angle_alpha   90.00
_cell.angle_beta   90.00
_cell.angle_gamma   90.00
#
_symmetry.space_group_name_H-M   'P 1'
#
loop_
_entity.id
_entity.type
_entity.pdbx_description
1 polymer ?
#
loop_
_entity_poly.entity_id
_entity_poly.type
_entity_poly.pdbx_seq_one_letter_code
_entity_poly.pdbx_strand_id
1 'polypeptide(L)'
;MAHPASNLPPVLRPEHPPVRALDDLAARFGTSTRGETDGVTLTGVTLATADLRPGEAFVAIQGVNRHGAEFAAQAAEKGAVAVVTDAAGADIAAGSGLPIVIVDSPRAVLGDLSAWVYGTGADDELPLLFGTTGTNGKTSVSHLLEGILNQLGVVTGLSSTAERHIAGQVIVSRLTTPEASEFHALLALMRERGVEAVAVEVSAQALSRHRVDGLMFDVAGFTNLSHDHLDDYADMREYFEAKLQLFHPDRSRRGVVSLDSSAGAEVAARSEVPVVTVICPAIAADPDAAADWTVEILEERQDGTTFRLAGPDGRSLTTVVPTIGRHMAANAGPAIVMLLEGGYAWESFVAALDGGRIEAYLPGRTERVSGERGPAVYVDFGHSPDAFEKTLAAVRHVTPGKVLFVMGADGDRDATKRLDMGRTGAEGSDIFIVTDHHPRFEEPDSIRATLLEGARRAGTPTELHEYSPPERAILEAVKLVGEGDAILWCGPGHQDYRDIRGVRTPYSARELSRRALRDAGWPVPEPHWPVPYPDDDTPLSDPTRDWR
;
A
#
# COMPACT_ATOMS: atom_id res chain seq x y z
N MET A 1 17.85 -10.43 26.81
CA MET A 1 17.07 -9.18 26.90
C MET A 1 15.80 -9.45 26.10
N ALA A 2 14.62 -9.36 26.73
CA ALA A 2 13.35 -9.54 26.06
C ALA A 2 13.22 -8.43 25.00
N HIS A 3 12.95 -8.79 23.74
CA HIS A 3 12.55 -7.83 22.72
C HIS A 3 11.32 -7.09 23.24
N PRO A 4 11.27 -5.75 23.15
CA PRO A 4 10.04 -5.03 23.45
C PRO A 4 8.94 -5.61 22.56
N ALA A 5 7.79 -5.90 23.17
CA ALA A 5 6.62 -6.40 22.46
C ALA A 5 6.38 -5.47 21.25
N SER A 6 6.29 -6.04 20.06
CA SER A 6 6.07 -5.26 18.84
C SER A 6 4.73 -4.55 19.00
N ASN A 7 4.71 -3.22 18.90
CA ASN A 7 3.49 -2.41 18.83
C ASN A 7 2.74 -2.60 17.49
N LEU A 8 2.85 -3.78 16.90
CA LEU A 8 2.13 -4.13 15.69
C LEU A 8 0.68 -4.48 16.03
N PRO A 9 -0.30 -4.04 15.24
CA PRO A 9 -1.68 -4.44 15.44
C PRO A 9 -1.81 -5.97 15.37
N PRO A 10 -2.75 -6.58 16.12
CA PRO A 10 -2.92 -8.03 16.12
C PRO A 10 -3.34 -8.53 14.74
N VAL A 11 -2.92 -9.74 14.39
CA VAL A 11 -3.43 -10.43 13.20
C VAL A 11 -4.88 -10.81 13.43
N LEU A 12 -5.74 -10.46 12.47
CA LEU A 12 -7.17 -10.75 12.52
C LEU A 12 -7.43 -12.22 12.18
N ARG A 13 -8.47 -12.77 12.78
CA ARG A 13 -8.94 -14.14 12.55
C ARG A 13 -10.46 -14.15 12.45
N PRO A 14 -11.06 -15.08 11.69
CA PRO A 14 -12.50 -15.30 11.73
C PRO A 14 -12.96 -15.64 13.16
N GLU A 15 -14.18 -15.28 13.49
CA GLU A 15 -14.79 -15.58 14.80
C GLU A 15 -15.21 -17.05 14.90
N HIS A 16 -15.58 -17.63 13.74
CA HIS A 16 -16.03 -19.02 13.61
C HIS A 16 -15.22 -19.77 12.55
N PRO A 17 -13.89 -20.00 12.77
CA PRO A 17 -13.06 -20.67 11.79
C PRO A 17 -13.51 -22.11 11.56
N PRO A 18 -13.42 -22.63 10.32
CA PRO A 18 -13.62 -24.05 10.06
C PRO A 18 -12.69 -24.90 10.92
N VAL A 19 -13.19 -26.05 11.38
CA VAL A 19 -12.37 -27.06 12.07
C VAL A 19 -11.91 -28.09 11.03
N ARG A 20 -10.61 -28.30 10.92
CA ARG A 20 -10.01 -29.25 9.96
C ARG A 20 -9.27 -30.34 10.69
N ALA A 21 -9.33 -31.58 10.18
CA ALA A 21 -8.51 -32.67 10.71
C ALA A 21 -7.05 -32.55 10.23
N LEU A 22 -6.10 -32.83 11.10
CA LEU A 22 -4.68 -32.80 10.74
C LEU A 22 -4.32 -33.89 9.73
N ASP A 23 -5.01 -35.04 9.79
CA ASP A 23 -4.86 -36.12 8.80
C ASP A 23 -5.24 -35.67 7.39
N ASP A 24 -6.33 -34.89 7.24
CA ASP A 24 -6.73 -34.35 5.95
C ASP A 24 -5.70 -33.33 5.42
N LEU A 25 -5.11 -32.52 6.30
CA LEU A 25 -4.02 -31.61 5.95
C LEU A 25 -2.80 -32.41 5.48
N ALA A 26 -2.43 -33.43 6.25
CA ALA A 26 -1.29 -34.29 5.93
C ALA A 26 -1.48 -35.04 4.61
N ALA A 27 -2.68 -35.57 4.36
CA ALA A 27 -3.00 -36.28 3.12
C ALA A 27 -3.01 -35.35 1.90
N ARG A 28 -3.42 -34.09 2.06
CA ARG A 28 -3.55 -33.13 0.97
C ARG A 28 -2.23 -32.43 0.62
N PHE A 29 -1.43 -32.06 1.60
CA PHE A 29 -0.24 -31.21 1.42
C PHE A 29 1.06 -31.87 1.84
N GLY A 30 1.01 -32.87 2.72
CA GLY A 30 2.19 -33.53 3.28
C GLY A 30 2.80 -34.56 2.35
N THR A 31 4.12 -34.71 2.42
CA THR A 31 4.86 -35.83 1.82
C THR A 31 5.05 -36.96 2.82
N SER A 32 5.09 -36.62 4.09
CA SER A 32 5.17 -37.57 5.22
C SER A 32 4.84 -36.85 6.55
N THR A 33 4.67 -37.63 7.62
CA THR A 33 4.39 -37.14 8.98
C THR A 33 5.34 -37.74 10.01
N ARG A 34 5.52 -37.01 11.13
CA ARG A 34 6.18 -37.53 12.34
C ARG A 34 5.28 -37.25 13.54
N GLY A 35 5.11 -38.20 14.39
CA GLY A 35 4.18 -38.14 15.54
C GLY A 35 2.76 -38.55 15.17
N GLU A 36 1.87 -38.55 16.18
CA GLU A 36 0.46 -38.95 16.03
C GLU A 36 -0.36 -37.80 15.49
N THR A 37 -1.09 -38.02 14.38
CA THR A 37 -1.95 -37.03 13.72
C THR A 37 -3.43 -37.35 13.91
N ASP A 38 -3.78 -38.58 14.28
CA ASP A 38 -5.17 -39.04 14.47
C ASP A 38 -5.87 -38.25 15.59
N GLY A 39 -7.08 -37.79 15.29
CA GLY A 39 -7.90 -37.03 16.24
C GLY A 39 -7.41 -35.59 16.48
N VAL A 40 -6.28 -35.16 15.90
CA VAL A 40 -5.80 -33.79 16.02
C VAL A 40 -6.58 -32.89 15.04
N THR A 41 -7.09 -31.75 15.54
CA THR A 41 -7.80 -30.76 14.72
C THR A 41 -7.15 -29.40 14.82
N LEU A 42 -7.29 -28.60 13.75
CA LEU A 42 -6.79 -27.23 13.69
C LEU A 42 -7.87 -26.26 13.21
N THR A 43 -7.76 -25.01 13.66
CA THR A 43 -8.70 -23.92 13.35
C THR A 43 -8.02 -22.73 12.62
N GLY A 44 -6.74 -22.85 12.34
CA GLY A 44 -5.99 -21.81 11.66
C GLY A 44 -4.54 -22.19 11.42
N VAL A 45 -3.82 -21.31 10.74
CA VAL A 45 -2.39 -21.44 10.45
C VAL A 45 -1.69 -20.10 10.64
N THR A 46 -0.42 -20.15 11.10
CA THR A 46 0.40 -18.95 11.29
C THR A 46 1.87 -19.21 11.00
N LEU A 47 2.59 -18.18 10.53
CA LEU A 47 4.05 -18.16 10.34
C LEU A 47 4.80 -17.65 11.55
N ALA A 48 4.14 -16.93 12.46
CA ALA A 48 4.79 -16.23 13.55
C ALA A 48 4.27 -16.71 14.91
N THR A 49 5.17 -17.18 15.77
CA THR A 49 4.80 -17.55 17.14
C THR A 49 4.24 -16.36 17.94
N ALA A 50 4.57 -15.12 17.57
CA ALA A 50 4.02 -13.93 18.20
C ALA A 50 2.49 -13.81 17.99
N ASP A 51 2.00 -14.23 16.83
CA ASP A 51 0.60 -14.13 16.41
C ASP A 51 -0.20 -15.43 16.60
N LEU A 52 0.46 -16.51 17.06
CA LEU A 52 -0.13 -17.83 17.22
C LEU A 52 -1.24 -17.83 18.26
N ARG A 53 -2.38 -18.44 17.88
CA ARG A 53 -3.52 -18.72 18.77
C ARG A 53 -3.61 -20.23 19.07
N PRO A 54 -4.09 -20.62 20.26
CA PRO A 54 -4.32 -22.02 20.57
C PRO A 54 -5.24 -22.68 19.52
N GLY A 55 -4.86 -23.87 19.08
CA GLY A 55 -5.57 -24.61 18.04
C GLY A 55 -5.10 -24.32 16.60
N GLU A 56 -4.13 -23.44 16.39
CA GLU A 56 -3.54 -23.21 15.06
C GLU A 56 -2.35 -24.17 14.81
N ALA A 57 -2.08 -24.45 13.53
CA ALA A 57 -0.82 -25.07 13.11
C ALA A 57 0.25 -24.00 12.86
N PHE A 58 1.48 -24.26 13.31
CA PHE A 58 2.63 -23.40 13.07
C PHE A 58 3.34 -23.82 11.78
N VAL A 59 3.34 -22.95 10.76
CA VAL A 59 4.06 -23.18 9.51
C VAL A 59 5.47 -22.60 9.63
N ALA A 60 6.46 -23.49 9.74
CA ALA A 60 7.85 -23.13 9.95
C ALA A 60 8.62 -23.15 8.62
N ILE A 61 9.06 -21.97 8.17
CA ILE A 61 9.78 -21.77 6.91
C ILE A 61 11.23 -21.38 7.15
N GLN A 62 12.11 -21.66 6.18
CA GLN A 62 13.48 -21.17 6.19
C GLN A 62 13.48 -19.64 6.04
N GLY A 63 13.97 -18.94 7.02
CA GLY A 63 14.23 -17.51 6.96
C GLY A 63 15.66 -17.19 6.49
N VAL A 64 15.98 -15.91 6.32
CA VAL A 64 17.31 -15.45 5.88
C VAL A 64 18.42 -15.86 6.86
N ASN A 65 18.17 -15.74 8.16
CA ASN A 65 19.19 -15.96 9.20
C ASN A 65 19.03 -17.27 9.97
N ARG A 66 17.84 -17.84 10.01
CA ARG A 66 17.54 -19.07 10.77
C ARG A 66 16.28 -19.75 10.25
N HIS A 67 16.12 -21.02 10.56
CA HIS A 67 14.92 -21.77 10.23
C HIS A 67 13.82 -21.49 11.26
N GLY A 68 12.57 -21.27 10.79
CA GLY A 68 11.40 -21.04 11.65
C GLY A 68 11.12 -22.20 12.62
N ALA A 69 11.50 -23.43 12.26
CA ALA A 69 11.35 -24.60 13.11
C ALA A 69 12.11 -24.53 14.46
N GLU A 70 13.11 -23.65 14.59
CA GLU A 70 13.76 -23.37 15.87
C GLU A 70 12.78 -22.82 16.93
N PHE A 71 11.66 -22.29 16.50
CA PHE A 71 10.58 -21.76 17.36
C PHE A 71 9.46 -22.78 17.64
N ALA A 72 9.59 -24.04 17.20
CA ALA A 72 8.54 -25.06 17.37
C ALA A 72 8.18 -25.33 18.84
N ALA A 73 9.17 -25.37 19.76
CA ALA A 73 8.92 -25.49 21.18
C ALA A 73 8.10 -24.32 21.74
N GLN A 74 8.44 -23.08 21.33
CA GLN A 74 7.68 -21.89 21.71
C GLN A 74 6.25 -21.92 21.11
N ALA A 75 6.07 -22.45 19.90
CA ALA A 75 4.76 -22.64 19.31
C ALA A 75 3.93 -23.64 20.14
N ALA A 76 4.52 -24.75 20.57
CA ALA A 76 3.87 -25.73 21.45
C ALA A 76 3.40 -25.08 22.77
N GLU A 77 4.26 -24.30 23.42
CA GLU A 77 3.93 -23.58 24.67
C GLU A 77 2.75 -22.60 24.48
N LYS A 78 2.58 -22.06 23.28
CA LYS A 78 1.46 -21.16 22.92
C LYS A 78 0.20 -21.87 22.44
N GLY A 79 0.21 -23.20 22.39
CA GLY A 79 -0.95 -24.01 22.04
C GLY A 79 -1.08 -24.33 20.56
N ALA A 80 0.03 -24.30 19.80
CA ALA A 80 0.05 -24.90 18.48
C ALA A 80 -0.32 -26.38 18.55
N VAL A 81 -1.06 -26.89 17.57
CA VAL A 81 -1.48 -28.31 17.52
C VAL A 81 -0.61 -29.14 16.58
N ALA A 82 0.12 -28.51 15.69
CA ALA A 82 1.03 -29.17 14.75
C ALA A 82 2.10 -28.18 14.23
N VAL A 83 3.17 -28.74 13.66
CA VAL A 83 4.16 -28.01 12.86
C VAL A 83 4.04 -28.48 11.41
N VAL A 84 4.00 -27.54 10.45
CA VAL A 84 4.12 -27.82 9.01
C VAL A 84 5.46 -27.25 8.56
N THR A 85 6.34 -28.08 7.98
CA THR A 85 7.70 -27.65 7.63
C THR A 85 8.32 -28.56 6.57
N ASP A 86 9.51 -28.23 6.09
CA ASP A 86 10.31 -29.10 5.22
C ASP A 86 11.08 -30.18 6.02
N ALA A 87 11.79 -31.05 5.32
CA ALA A 87 12.54 -32.15 5.95
C ALA A 87 13.60 -31.66 6.94
N ALA A 88 14.30 -30.56 6.64
CA ALA A 88 15.30 -29.97 7.54
C ALA A 88 14.64 -29.36 8.78
N GLY A 89 13.54 -28.66 8.60
CA GLY A 89 12.74 -28.13 9.71
C GLY A 89 12.15 -29.23 10.61
N ALA A 90 11.78 -30.37 10.04
CA ALA A 90 11.27 -31.52 10.81
C ALA A 90 12.32 -32.11 11.78
N ASP A 91 13.60 -32.12 11.39
CA ASP A 91 14.69 -32.52 12.27
C ASP A 91 14.90 -31.53 13.42
N ILE A 92 14.79 -30.22 13.12
CA ILE A 92 14.91 -29.15 14.12
C ILE A 92 13.73 -29.18 15.11
N ALA A 93 12.50 -29.38 14.60
CA ALA A 93 11.27 -29.38 15.40
C ALA A 93 11.04 -30.68 16.20
N ALA A 94 11.85 -31.73 15.99
CA ALA A 94 11.61 -33.07 16.54
C ALA A 94 11.42 -33.10 18.09
N GLY A 95 12.04 -32.15 18.80
CA GLY A 95 11.92 -32.02 20.26
C GLY A 95 10.72 -31.21 20.76
N SER A 96 9.86 -30.70 19.90
CA SER A 96 8.73 -29.83 20.27
C SER A 96 7.56 -30.57 20.95
N GLY A 97 7.46 -31.87 20.76
CA GLY A 97 6.33 -32.70 21.21
C GLY A 97 5.07 -32.58 20.35
N LEU A 98 5.12 -31.79 19.29
CA LEU A 98 4.01 -31.61 18.33
C LEU A 98 4.11 -32.62 17.18
N PRO A 99 2.98 -33.09 16.62
CA PRO A 99 2.99 -33.75 15.32
C PRO A 99 3.53 -32.81 14.24
N ILE A 100 4.29 -33.39 13.31
CA ILE A 100 4.96 -32.63 12.24
C ILE A 100 4.46 -33.16 10.91
N VAL A 101 3.92 -32.28 10.08
CA VAL A 101 3.61 -32.55 8.67
C VAL A 101 4.75 -32.01 7.82
N ILE A 102 5.38 -32.90 7.06
CA ILE A 102 6.52 -32.58 6.19
C ILE A 102 5.99 -32.28 4.80
N VAL A 103 6.39 -31.16 4.23
CA VAL A 103 6.05 -30.71 2.88
C VAL A 103 7.33 -30.36 2.12
N ASP A 104 7.31 -30.38 0.78
CA ASP A 104 8.50 -30.06 -0.04
C ASP A 104 8.93 -28.61 0.12
N SER A 105 7.98 -27.68 0.08
CA SER A 105 8.21 -26.25 0.25
C SER A 105 7.11 -25.61 1.08
N PRO A 106 7.36 -25.35 2.39
CA PRO A 106 6.36 -24.72 3.26
C PRO A 106 5.89 -23.34 2.76
N ARG A 107 6.76 -22.59 2.09
CA ARG A 107 6.42 -21.29 1.51
C ARG A 107 5.46 -21.42 0.33
N ALA A 108 5.70 -22.36 -0.57
CA ALA A 108 4.88 -22.54 -1.76
C ALA A 108 3.49 -23.12 -1.45
N VAL A 109 3.38 -24.01 -0.46
CA VAL A 109 2.08 -24.62 -0.09
C VAL A 109 1.26 -23.72 0.83
N LEU A 110 1.84 -22.67 1.43
CA LEU A 110 1.18 -21.87 2.46
C LEU A 110 -0.13 -21.26 2.00
N GLY A 111 -0.19 -20.76 0.75
CA GLY A 111 -1.40 -20.14 0.19
C GLY A 111 -2.54 -21.14 0.12
N ASP A 112 -2.35 -22.22 -0.61
CA ASP A 112 -3.37 -23.27 -0.80
C ASP A 112 -3.76 -23.94 0.53
N LEU A 113 -2.79 -24.14 1.41
CA LEU A 113 -3.03 -24.67 2.75
C LEU A 113 -3.91 -23.70 3.55
N SER A 114 -3.62 -22.41 3.52
CA SER A 114 -4.42 -21.39 4.21
C SER A 114 -5.82 -21.28 3.60
N ALA A 115 -5.93 -21.31 2.26
CA ALA A 115 -7.19 -21.34 1.56
C ALA A 115 -8.08 -22.50 2.01
N TRP A 116 -7.50 -23.71 2.08
CA TRP A 116 -8.21 -24.89 2.55
C TRP A 116 -8.62 -24.79 4.03
N VAL A 117 -7.72 -24.30 4.89
CA VAL A 117 -8.02 -24.17 6.33
C VAL A 117 -9.19 -23.21 6.55
N TYR A 118 -9.18 -22.04 5.92
CA TYR A 118 -10.17 -20.99 6.13
C TYR A 118 -11.40 -21.07 5.20
N GLY A 119 -11.42 -22.00 4.22
CA GLY A 119 -12.47 -22.11 3.20
C GLY A 119 -12.53 -20.83 2.36
N THR A 120 -11.40 -20.44 1.79
CA THR A 120 -11.23 -19.20 1.01
C THR A 120 -10.49 -19.47 -0.30
N GLY A 121 -10.63 -20.67 -0.86
CA GLY A 121 -10.11 -21.00 -2.18
C GLY A 121 -11.01 -20.51 -3.33
N ALA A 122 -10.56 -20.77 -4.55
CA ALA A 122 -11.23 -20.28 -5.77
C ALA A 122 -12.68 -20.78 -5.96
N ASP A 123 -13.01 -21.94 -5.37
CA ASP A 123 -14.33 -22.58 -5.44
C ASP A 123 -15.23 -22.24 -4.24
N ASP A 124 -14.72 -21.52 -3.24
CA ASP A 124 -15.48 -21.10 -2.08
C ASP A 124 -16.28 -19.82 -2.39
N GLU A 125 -17.39 -19.62 -1.68
CA GLU A 125 -18.17 -18.38 -1.76
C GLU A 125 -17.41 -17.26 -1.04
N LEU A 126 -16.91 -16.32 -1.80
CA LEU A 126 -16.10 -15.18 -1.32
C LEU A 126 -16.69 -13.85 -1.81
N PRO A 127 -16.36 -12.73 -1.13
CA PRO A 127 -16.51 -11.40 -1.71
C PRO A 127 -15.82 -11.29 -3.07
N LEU A 128 -16.30 -10.42 -3.97
CA LEU A 128 -15.58 -10.10 -5.20
C LEU A 128 -14.20 -9.50 -4.86
N LEU A 129 -13.14 -10.00 -5.49
CA LEU A 129 -11.77 -9.57 -5.22
C LEU A 129 -11.22 -8.72 -6.38
N PHE A 130 -10.86 -7.47 -6.08
CA PHE A 130 -10.22 -6.53 -7.01
C PHE A 130 -8.76 -6.33 -6.63
N GLY A 131 -7.83 -6.94 -7.36
CA GLY A 131 -6.41 -6.88 -7.08
C GLY A 131 -5.68 -5.85 -7.93
N THR A 132 -4.97 -4.89 -7.34
CA THR A 132 -4.24 -3.86 -8.09
C THR A 132 -2.74 -3.98 -7.90
N THR A 133 -1.98 -4.10 -9.01
CA THR A 133 -0.51 -4.07 -9.02
C THR A 133 0.03 -2.92 -9.88
N GLY A 134 1.31 -2.63 -9.73
CA GLY A 134 2.05 -1.56 -10.41
C GLY A 134 3.16 -1.01 -9.52
N THR A 135 3.93 -0.04 -9.98
CA THR A 135 4.90 0.67 -9.12
C THR A 135 4.19 1.72 -8.29
N ASN A 136 3.52 2.66 -8.91
CA ASN A 136 2.77 3.75 -8.29
C ASN A 136 1.26 3.57 -8.53
N GLY A 137 0.42 4.19 -7.68
CA GLY A 137 -1.03 4.22 -7.85
C GLY A 137 -1.82 3.08 -7.19
N LYS A 138 -1.20 1.99 -6.76
CA LYS A 138 -1.90 0.84 -6.14
C LYS A 138 -2.84 1.23 -4.98
N THR A 139 -2.32 1.94 -3.99
CA THR A 139 -3.12 2.43 -2.84
C THR A 139 -4.26 3.33 -3.31
N SER A 140 -3.97 4.26 -4.23
CA SER A 140 -4.99 5.18 -4.75
C SER A 140 -6.11 4.42 -5.45
N VAL A 141 -5.78 3.47 -6.34
CA VAL A 141 -6.79 2.65 -7.03
C VAL A 141 -7.61 1.83 -6.03
N SER A 142 -6.97 1.20 -5.03
CA SER A 142 -7.69 0.40 -4.03
C SER A 142 -8.66 1.24 -3.20
N HIS A 143 -8.26 2.44 -2.76
CA HIS A 143 -9.15 3.35 -2.02
C HIS A 143 -10.25 3.95 -2.92
N LEU A 144 -9.96 4.21 -4.19
CA LEU A 144 -10.97 4.66 -5.17
C LEU A 144 -11.99 3.57 -5.45
N LEU A 145 -11.56 2.30 -5.62
CA LEU A 145 -12.46 1.15 -5.74
C LEU A 145 -13.41 1.07 -4.55
N GLU A 146 -12.86 1.11 -3.34
CA GLU A 146 -13.67 1.07 -2.11
C GLU A 146 -14.63 2.26 -2.02
N GLY A 147 -14.16 3.48 -2.26
CA GLY A 147 -14.99 4.69 -2.21
C GLY A 147 -16.16 4.62 -3.19
N ILE A 148 -15.92 4.18 -4.44
CA ILE A 148 -16.98 4.01 -5.45
C ILE A 148 -17.95 2.90 -5.02
N LEU A 149 -17.46 1.76 -4.54
CA LEU A 149 -18.31 0.67 -4.04
C LEU A 149 -19.21 1.13 -2.88
N ASN A 150 -18.65 1.91 -1.94
CA ASN A 150 -19.44 2.49 -0.84
C ASN A 150 -20.55 3.43 -1.36
N GLN A 151 -20.27 4.27 -2.39
CA GLN A 151 -21.28 5.10 -3.03
C GLN A 151 -22.36 4.27 -3.74
N LEU A 152 -22.03 3.07 -4.21
CA LEU A 152 -22.99 2.11 -4.76
C LEU A 152 -23.76 1.33 -3.68
N GLY A 153 -23.49 1.55 -2.39
CA GLY A 153 -24.14 0.90 -1.27
C GLY A 153 -23.64 -0.52 -0.98
N VAL A 154 -22.46 -0.90 -1.49
CA VAL A 154 -21.84 -2.21 -1.29
C VAL A 154 -21.08 -2.24 0.04
N VAL A 155 -21.20 -3.32 0.80
CA VAL A 155 -20.40 -3.54 2.02
C VAL A 155 -18.98 -3.95 1.62
N THR A 156 -18.00 -3.11 1.97
CA THR A 156 -16.64 -3.23 1.45
C THR A 156 -15.62 -3.76 2.44
N GLY A 157 -14.57 -4.36 1.87
CA GLY A 157 -13.28 -4.60 2.50
C GLY A 157 -12.15 -3.92 1.73
N LEU A 158 -11.10 -3.54 2.45
CA LEU A 158 -9.88 -2.97 1.87
C LEU A 158 -8.65 -3.63 2.50
N SER A 159 -7.66 -3.94 1.68
CA SER A 159 -6.31 -4.29 2.14
C SER A 159 -5.28 -3.50 1.36
N SER A 160 -4.72 -2.47 1.98
CA SER A 160 -3.77 -1.55 1.36
C SER A 160 -2.52 -1.31 2.22
N THR A 161 -1.55 -0.58 1.69
CA THR A 161 -0.37 -0.11 2.43
C THR A 161 -0.78 0.80 3.59
N ALA A 162 -1.78 1.64 3.38
CA ALA A 162 -2.20 2.65 4.34
C ALA A 162 -3.05 2.02 5.45
N GLU A 163 -4.12 1.35 5.10
CA GLU A 163 -5.15 0.89 6.02
C GLU A 163 -5.76 -0.43 5.56
N ARG A 164 -6.43 -1.12 6.48
CA ARG A 164 -7.34 -2.24 6.21
C ARG A 164 -8.72 -1.86 6.69
N HIS A 165 -9.74 -2.13 5.87
CA HIS A 165 -11.12 -1.90 6.25
C HIS A 165 -11.92 -3.19 6.20
N ILE A 166 -12.84 -3.37 7.14
CA ILE A 166 -13.77 -4.50 7.21
C ILE A 166 -15.14 -3.94 7.57
N ALA A 167 -16.05 -3.88 6.60
CA ALA A 167 -17.42 -3.40 6.81
C ALA A 167 -17.46 -2.06 7.59
N GLY A 168 -16.65 -1.07 7.17
CA GLY A 168 -16.54 0.26 7.77
C GLY A 168 -15.60 0.37 8.98
N GLN A 169 -15.09 -0.72 9.53
CA GLN A 169 -14.07 -0.68 10.58
C GLN A 169 -12.67 -0.47 9.98
N VAL A 170 -11.98 0.59 10.41
CA VAL A 170 -10.60 0.91 10.00
C VAL A 170 -9.59 0.27 10.93
N ILE A 171 -8.55 -0.35 10.37
CA ILE A 171 -7.49 -1.07 11.09
C ILE A 171 -6.14 -0.70 10.47
N VAL A 172 -5.13 -0.48 11.31
CA VAL A 172 -3.77 -0.19 10.85
C VAL A 172 -3.19 -1.37 10.07
N SER A 173 -2.62 -1.09 8.89
CA SER A 173 -1.95 -2.11 8.08
C SER A 173 -0.57 -2.47 8.64
N ARG A 174 -0.19 -3.75 8.55
CA ARG A 174 1.15 -4.25 8.91
C ARG A 174 2.07 -4.34 7.70
N LEU A 175 1.51 -4.73 6.56
CA LEU A 175 2.19 -4.91 5.27
C LEU A 175 1.24 -4.48 4.15
N THR A 176 1.79 -4.01 3.03
CA THR A 176 1.02 -3.68 1.82
C THR A 176 0.09 -4.82 1.42
N THR A 177 0.64 -6.02 1.29
CA THR A 177 -0.10 -7.27 1.06
C THR A 177 0.26 -8.21 2.20
N PRO A 178 -0.73 -8.73 2.97
CA PRO A 178 -0.47 -9.65 4.08
C PRO A 178 0.26 -10.93 3.66
N GLU A 179 0.84 -11.65 4.62
CA GLU A 179 1.26 -13.03 4.41
C GLU A 179 0.02 -13.90 4.11
N ALA A 180 0.17 -14.98 3.33
CA ALA A 180 -0.96 -15.78 2.88
C ALA A 180 -1.87 -16.25 4.02
N SER A 181 -1.30 -16.73 5.13
CA SER A 181 -2.06 -17.16 6.30
C SER A 181 -2.89 -16.04 6.93
N GLU A 182 -2.37 -14.80 6.94
CA GLU A 182 -3.10 -13.64 7.44
C GLU A 182 -4.17 -13.19 6.46
N PHE A 183 -3.88 -13.29 5.15
CA PHE A 183 -4.79 -12.81 4.11
C PHE A 183 -6.02 -13.71 4.01
N HIS A 184 -5.84 -15.02 3.98
CA HIS A 184 -6.96 -15.97 3.98
C HIS A 184 -7.80 -15.87 5.24
N ALA A 185 -7.17 -15.68 6.41
CA ALA A 185 -7.88 -15.42 7.67
C ALA A 185 -8.68 -14.11 7.62
N LEU A 186 -8.12 -13.05 7.05
CA LEU A 186 -8.78 -11.76 6.86
C LEU A 186 -10.00 -11.88 5.94
N LEU A 187 -9.89 -12.58 4.81
CA LEU A 187 -11.00 -12.81 3.89
C LEU A 187 -12.13 -13.64 4.53
N ALA A 188 -11.79 -14.67 5.31
CA ALA A 188 -12.78 -15.42 6.06
C ALA A 188 -13.53 -14.53 7.07
N LEU A 189 -12.82 -13.64 7.77
CA LEU A 189 -13.46 -12.65 8.66
C LEU A 189 -14.32 -11.65 7.89
N MET A 190 -13.85 -11.15 6.74
CA MET A 190 -14.63 -10.24 5.88
C MET A 190 -15.93 -10.90 5.42
N ARG A 191 -15.89 -12.18 5.01
CA ARG A 191 -17.08 -12.98 4.67
C ARG A 191 -18.05 -13.09 5.86
N GLU A 192 -17.55 -13.38 7.05
CA GLU A 192 -18.38 -13.44 8.29
C GLU A 192 -19.07 -12.10 8.59
N ARG A 193 -18.42 -10.98 8.24
CA ARG A 193 -18.94 -9.63 8.43
C ARG A 193 -19.83 -9.14 7.29
N GLY A 194 -20.15 -10.00 6.32
CA GLY A 194 -21.02 -9.68 5.19
C GLY A 194 -20.40 -8.71 4.18
N VAL A 195 -19.07 -8.68 4.07
CA VAL A 195 -18.37 -7.93 3.01
C VAL A 195 -18.70 -8.58 1.66
N GLU A 196 -19.08 -7.76 0.68
CA GLU A 196 -19.49 -8.18 -0.66
C GLU A 196 -18.38 -8.00 -1.69
N ALA A 197 -17.49 -7.01 -1.50
CA ALA A 197 -16.38 -6.74 -2.39
C ALA A 197 -15.15 -6.25 -1.62
N VAL A 198 -13.95 -6.65 -2.06
CA VAL A 198 -12.66 -6.31 -1.42
C VAL A 198 -11.71 -5.71 -2.44
N ALA A 199 -11.22 -4.51 -2.17
CA ALA A 199 -10.12 -3.88 -2.90
C ALA A 199 -8.77 -4.25 -2.26
N VAL A 200 -7.82 -4.72 -3.08
CA VAL A 200 -6.55 -5.28 -2.60
C VAL A 200 -5.36 -4.66 -3.32
N GLU A 201 -4.40 -4.14 -2.56
CA GLU A 201 -3.07 -3.84 -3.08
C GLU A 201 -2.23 -5.11 -3.20
N VAL A 202 -1.82 -5.44 -4.41
CA VAL A 202 -0.96 -6.60 -4.70
C VAL A 202 0.44 -6.11 -5.09
N SER A 203 1.38 -6.19 -4.15
CA SER A 203 2.77 -5.82 -4.42
C SER A 203 3.50 -6.90 -5.24
N ALA A 204 4.56 -6.53 -5.96
CA ALA A 204 5.40 -7.49 -6.66
C ALA A 204 6.01 -8.52 -5.69
N GLN A 205 6.46 -8.06 -4.50
CA GLN A 205 6.96 -8.96 -3.45
C GLN A 205 5.88 -9.94 -2.97
N ALA A 206 4.60 -9.56 -2.97
CA ALA A 206 3.53 -10.48 -2.59
C ALA A 206 3.38 -11.61 -3.61
N LEU A 207 3.49 -11.29 -4.89
CA LEU A 207 3.46 -12.27 -5.99
C LEU A 207 4.67 -13.20 -5.93
N SER A 208 5.90 -12.64 -5.91
CA SER A 208 7.14 -13.43 -5.88
C SER A 208 7.36 -14.22 -4.58
N ARG A 209 6.70 -13.84 -3.47
CA ARG A 209 6.81 -14.49 -2.16
C ARG A 209 5.59 -15.30 -1.77
N HIS A 210 4.75 -15.68 -2.72
CA HIS A 210 3.59 -16.56 -2.52
C HIS A 210 2.57 -16.07 -1.49
N ARG A 211 2.38 -14.74 -1.35
CA ARG A 211 1.45 -14.18 -0.34
C ARG A 211 -0.01 -14.17 -0.79
N VAL A 212 -0.22 -14.26 -2.10
CA VAL A 212 -1.56 -14.27 -2.71
C VAL A 212 -1.90 -15.60 -3.37
N ASP A 213 -1.09 -16.63 -3.14
CA ASP A 213 -1.38 -17.97 -3.62
C ASP A 213 -2.65 -18.51 -2.96
N GLY A 214 -3.41 -19.31 -3.69
CA GLY A 214 -4.72 -19.80 -3.26
C GLY A 214 -5.87 -18.80 -3.40
N LEU A 215 -5.59 -17.54 -3.79
CA LEU A 215 -6.62 -16.53 -4.09
C LEU A 215 -6.92 -16.48 -5.58
N MET A 216 -8.19 -16.20 -5.90
CA MET A 216 -8.63 -15.91 -7.25
C MET A 216 -9.23 -14.50 -7.28
N PHE A 217 -8.55 -13.55 -7.93
CA PHE A 217 -9.08 -12.21 -8.14
C PHE A 217 -10.10 -12.22 -9.29
N ASP A 218 -11.26 -11.59 -9.06
CA ASP A 218 -12.25 -11.44 -10.12
C ASP A 218 -11.74 -10.48 -11.19
N VAL A 219 -11.07 -9.40 -10.77
CA VAL A 219 -10.43 -8.45 -11.68
C VAL A 219 -9.05 -8.04 -11.16
N ALA A 220 -8.03 -8.19 -12.01
CA ALA A 220 -6.69 -7.66 -11.80
C ALA A 220 -6.54 -6.28 -12.42
N GLY A 221 -5.90 -5.33 -11.74
CA GLY A 221 -5.55 -4.00 -12.25
C GLY A 221 -4.04 -3.84 -12.40
N PHE A 222 -3.58 -3.27 -13.52
CA PHE A 222 -2.20 -2.83 -13.70
C PHE A 222 -2.15 -1.32 -13.91
N THR A 223 -1.38 -0.62 -13.07
CA THR A 223 -1.27 0.85 -13.15
C THR A 223 -0.09 1.31 -13.99
N ASN A 224 1.13 0.96 -13.60
CA ASN A 224 2.36 1.37 -14.29
C ASN A 224 3.58 0.57 -13.81
N LEU A 225 4.72 0.77 -14.51
CA LEU A 225 6.04 0.32 -14.07
C LEU A 225 7.03 1.47 -14.17
N SER A 226 7.73 1.75 -13.10
CA SER A 226 8.85 2.68 -13.04
C SER A 226 9.96 2.14 -12.14
N HIS A 227 11.14 2.79 -12.14
CA HIS A 227 12.29 2.37 -11.36
C HIS A 227 12.01 2.41 -9.86
N ASP A 228 11.90 1.25 -9.24
CA ASP A 228 11.78 1.06 -7.78
C ASP A 228 12.13 -0.39 -7.41
N HIS A 229 12.37 -0.67 -6.12
CA HIS A 229 12.56 -2.03 -5.58
C HIS A 229 13.72 -2.85 -6.20
N LEU A 230 14.76 -2.23 -6.75
CA LEU A 230 15.95 -2.94 -7.23
C LEU A 230 16.87 -3.45 -6.08
N ASP A 231 16.45 -3.25 -4.84
CA ASP A 231 16.98 -3.94 -3.65
C ASP A 231 16.42 -5.36 -3.49
N ASP A 232 15.24 -5.65 -4.06
CA ASP A 232 14.55 -6.95 -4.00
C ASP A 232 14.64 -7.75 -5.32
N TYR A 233 14.93 -7.10 -6.46
CA TYR A 233 14.97 -7.69 -7.81
C TYR A 233 16.29 -7.38 -8.51
N ALA A 234 16.79 -8.33 -9.28
CA ALA A 234 18.07 -8.18 -9.99
C ALA A 234 18.01 -7.05 -11.04
N ASP A 235 16.88 -6.86 -11.68
CA ASP A 235 16.66 -5.82 -12.69
C ASP A 235 15.15 -5.49 -12.86
N MET A 236 14.87 -4.51 -13.73
CA MET A 236 13.51 -4.09 -14.07
C MET A 236 12.71 -5.19 -14.78
N ARG A 237 13.36 -6.14 -15.42
CA ARG A 237 12.69 -7.26 -16.11
C ARG A 237 12.14 -8.25 -15.09
N GLU A 238 12.92 -8.64 -14.10
CA GLU A 238 12.47 -9.51 -13.02
C GLU A 238 11.31 -8.85 -12.23
N TYR A 239 11.43 -7.55 -11.96
CA TYR A 239 10.37 -6.78 -11.32
C TYR A 239 9.08 -6.73 -12.14
N PHE A 240 9.17 -6.61 -13.47
CA PHE A 240 8.04 -6.68 -14.38
C PHE A 240 7.40 -8.07 -14.37
N GLU A 241 8.21 -9.15 -14.51
CA GLU A 241 7.73 -10.53 -14.51
C GLU A 241 6.98 -10.87 -13.20
N ALA A 242 7.46 -10.38 -12.07
CA ALA A 242 6.75 -10.55 -10.80
C ALA A 242 5.33 -9.96 -10.85
N LYS A 243 5.14 -8.76 -11.42
CA LYS A 243 3.81 -8.15 -11.55
C LYS A 243 2.91 -8.87 -12.57
N LEU A 244 3.49 -9.33 -13.66
CA LEU A 244 2.76 -10.03 -14.72
C LEU A 244 2.08 -11.31 -14.20
N GLN A 245 2.63 -11.94 -13.15
CA GLN A 245 2.01 -13.12 -12.52
C GLN A 245 0.55 -12.88 -12.09
N LEU A 246 0.15 -11.65 -11.79
CA LEU A 246 -1.24 -11.37 -11.43
C LEU A 246 -2.21 -11.60 -12.59
N PHE A 247 -1.73 -11.55 -13.83
CA PHE A 247 -2.50 -11.73 -15.06
C PHE A 247 -2.44 -13.16 -15.62
N HIS A 248 -2.18 -14.12 -14.73
CA HIS A 248 -2.23 -15.55 -15.03
C HIS A 248 -3.59 -16.14 -14.59
N PRO A 249 -4.17 -17.15 -15.30
CA PRO A 249 -5.49 -17.73 -14.99
C PRO A 249 -5.57 -18.40 -13.60
N ASP A 250 -4.44 -18.77 -13.01
CA ASP A 250 -4.38 -19.28 -11.63
C ASP A 250 -4.55 -18.17 -10.58
N ARG A 251 -4.54 -16.90 -10.98
CA ARG A 251 -4.56 -15.73 -10.10
C ARG A 251 -5.77 -14.82 -10.31
N SER A 252 -6.19 -14.67 -11.57
CA SER A 252 -7.25 -13.72 -11.91
C SER A 252 -8.12 -14.26 -13.04
N ARG A 253 -9.40 -13.84 -13.04
CA ARG A 253 -10.36 -14.19 -14.07
C ARG A 253 -10.24 -13.29 -15.30
N ARG A 254 -9.91 -12.00 -15.08
CA ARG A 254 -9.74 -10.96 -16.12
C ARG A 254 -8.91 -9.80 -15.59
N GLY A 255 -8.56 -8.85 -16.45
CA GLY A 255 -7.75 -7.71 -16.06
C GLY A 255 -8.18 -6.38 -16.68
N VAL A 256 -7.73 -5.29 -16.06
CA VAL A 256 -7.78 -3.92 -16.58
C VAL A 256 -6.36 -3.37 -16.57
N VAL A 257 -5.87 -2.92 -17.72
CA VAL A 257 -4.48 -2.50 -17.91
C VAL A 257 -4.42 -1.05 -18.33
N SER A 258 -3.74 -0.19 -17.53
CA SER A 258 -3.40 1.16 -17.95
C SER A 258 -2.29 1.13 -19.00
N LEU A 259 -2.50 1.84 -20.11
CA LEU A 259 -1.51 2.04 -21.17
C LEU A 259 -0.67 3.31 -20.98
N ASP A 260 -0.77 3.99 -19.84
CA ASP A 260 -0.05 5.24 -19.56
C ASP A 260 1.48 5.06 -19.49
N SER A 261 1.95 3.85 -19.25
CA SER A 261 3.36 3.47 -19.35
C SER A 261 3.59 2.44 -20.46
N SER A 262 4.78 2.41 -21.06
CA SER A 262 5.16 1.43 -22.07
C SER A 262 5.00 -0.02 -21.59
N ALA A 263 5.15 -0.28 -20.29
CA ALA A 263 4.93 -1.60 -19.70
C ALA A 263 3.48 -2.06 -19.79
N GLY A 264 2.49 -1.15 -19.83
CA GLY A 264 1.09 -1.50 -19.95
C GLY A 264 0.78 -2.26 -21.24
N ALA A 265 1.31 -1.80 -22.38
CA ALA A 265 1.16 -2.50 -23.65
C ALA A 265 1.76 -3.93 -23.61
N GLU A 266 2.90 -4.12 -22.94
CA GLU A 266 3.50 -5.44 -22.76
C GLU A 266 2.67 -6.33 -21.83
N VAL A 267 2.11 -5.80 -20.73
CA VAL A 267 1.19 -6.56 -19.86
C VAL A 267 -0.04 -6.98 -20.65
N ALA A 268 -0.67 -6.08 -21.41
CA ALA A 268 -1.84 -6.40 -22.21
C ALA A 268 -1.56 -7.48 -23.26
N ALA A 269 -0.39 -7.42 -23.92
CA ALA A 269 0.01 -8.40 -24.93
C ALA A 269 0.38 -9.78 -24.35
N ARG A 270 0.86 -9.83 -23.10
CA ARG A 270 1.34 -11.05 -22.45
C ARG A 270 0.38 -11.62 -21.39
N SER A 271 -0.70 -10.92 -21.10
CA SER A 271 -1.74 -11.42 -20.21
C SER A 271 -2.30 -12.75 -20.74
N GLU A 272 -2.44 -13.72 -19.84
CA GLU A 272 -3.08 -15.02 -20.14
C GLU A 272 -4.58 -15.01 -19.79
N VAL A 273 -5.09 -13.90 -19.26
CA VAL A 273 -6.52 -13.67 -19.02
C VAL A 273 -7.04 -12.55 -19.93
N PRO A 274 -8.34 -12.50 -20.22
CA PRO A 274 -8.92 -11.39 -20.97
C PRO A 274 -8.65 -10.06 -20.29
N VAL A 275 -8.21 -9.04 -21.04
CA VAL A 275 -7.94 -7.70 -20.52
C VAL A 275 -8.69 -6.62 -21.29
N VAL A 276 -9.06 -5.56 -20.56
CA VAL A 276 -9.59 -4.30 -21.08
C VAL A 276 -8.54 -3.23 -20.81
N THR A 277 -8.33 -2.34 -21.77
CA THR A 277 -7.29 -1.31 -21.71
C THR A 277 -7.87 0.07 -21.41
N VAL A 278 -7.13 0.86 -20.62
CA VAL A 278 -7.48 2.24 -20.27
C VAL A 278 -6.29 3.15 -20.53
N ILE A 279 -6.50 4.32 -21.11
CA ILE A 279 -5.46 5.31 -21.34
C ILE A 279 -5.87 6.71 -20.83
N CYS A 280 -4.92 7.45 -20.27
CA CYS A 280 -5.02 8.88 -20.03
C CYS A 280 -4.01 9.61 -20.92
N PRO A 281 -4.40 10.11 -22.13
CA PRO A 281 -3.47 10.72 -23.07
C PRO A 281 -2.64 11.88 -22.49
N ALA A 282 -3.18 12.57 -21.48
CA ALA A 282 -2.51 13.69 -20.82
C ALA A 282 -1.22 13.31 -20.06
N ILE A 283 -1.02 12.01 -19.75
CA ILE A 283 0.16 11.51 -19.04
C ILE A 283 0.78 10.26 -19.69
N ALA A 284 0.16 9.72 -20.74
CA ALA A 284 0.60 8.52 -21.41
C ALA A 284 1.94 8.71 -22.12
N ALA A 285 2.80 7.70 -22.09
CA ALA A 285 4.07 7.68 -22.84
C ALA A 285 3.83 7.68 -24.36
N ASP A 286 2.73 7.07 -24.82
CA ASP A 286 2.23 7.13 -26.20
C ASP A 286 0.76 7.59 -26.13
N PRO A 287 0.50 8.91 -26.30
CA PRO A 287 -0.85 9.46 -26.20
C PRO A 287 -1.83 8.96 -27.28
N ASP A 288 -1.32 8.46 -28.38
CA ASP A 288 -2.10 8.00 -29.54
C ASP A 288 -2.36 6.47 -29.50
N ALA A 289 -1.90 5.77 -28.46
CA ALA A 289 -2.13 4.34 -28.31
C ALA A 289 -3.64 4.05 -28.24
N ALA A 290 -4.08 3.06 -29.02
CA ALA A 290 -5.47 2.62 -29.02
C ALA A 290 -5.80 1.89 -27.72
N ALA A 291 -6.86 2.32 -27.04
CA ALA A 291 -7.37 1.72 -25.81
C ALA A 291 -8.90 1.58 -25.87
N ASP A 292 -9.45 0.67 -25.07
CA ASP A 292 -10.90 0.47 -24.98
C ASP A 292 -11.58 1.65 -24.27
N TRP A 293 -10.90 2.23 -23.26
CA TRP A 293 -11.37 3.36 -22.47
C TRP A 293 -10.36 4.50 -22.45
N THR A 294 -10.87 5.74 -22.46
CA THR A 294 -10.05 6.95 -22.41
C THR A 294 -10.45 7.82 -21.24
N VAL A 295 -9.46 8.27 -20.47
CA VAL A 295 -9.58 9.27 -19.39
C VAL A 295 -9.15 10.62 -19.95
N GLU A 296 -10.08 11.53 -20.16
CA GLU A 296 -9.83 12.89 -20.61
C GLU A 296 -9.86 13.86 -19.42
N ILE A 297 -8.77 14.58 -19.19
CA ILE A 297 -8.70 15.60 -18.15
C ILE A 297 -9.43 16.86 -18.62
N LEU A 298 -10.42 17.31 -17.86
CA LEU A 298 -11.22 18.48 -18.18
C LEU A 298 -10.79 19.71 -17.37
N GLU A 299 -10.54 19.53 -16.07
CA GLU A 299 -10.16 20.62 -15.17
C GLU A 299 -9.37 20.10 -13.97
N GLU A 300 -8.32 20.81 -13.58
CA GLU A 300 -7.55 20.56 -12.36
C GLU A 300 -7.73 21.75 -11.40
N ARG A 301 -8.26 21.48 -10.18
CA ARG A 301 -8.47 22.47 -9.12
C ARG A 301 -7.89 21.98 -7.81
N GLN A 302 -7.73 22.87 -6.82
CA GLN A 302 -7.18 22.54 -5.49
C GLN A 302 -7.99 21.50 -4.70
N ASP A 303 -9.26 21.31 -5.04
CA ASP A 303 -10.18 20.38 -4.38
C ASP A 303 -10.41 19.07 -5.17
N GLY A 304 -9.79 18.93 -6.35
CA GLY A 304 -9.88 17.71 -7.15
C GLY A 304 -9.61 17.92 -8.64
N THR A 305 -9.63 16.82 -9.38
CA THR A 305 -9.42 16.78 -10.82
C THR A 305 -10.70 16.26 -11.51
N THR A 306 -11.31 17.08 -12.35
CA THR A 306 -12.46 16.70 -13.19
C THR A 306 -11.98 15.98 -14.42
N PHE A 307 -12.54 14.82 -14.69
CA PHE A 307 -12.23 14.04 -15.88
C PHE A 307 -13.49 13.43 -16.51
N ARG A 308 -13.37 13.10 -17.79
CA ARG A 308 -14.35 12.31 -18.52
C ARG A 308 -13.76 10.94 -18.82
N LEU A 309 -14.48 9.89 -18.43
CA LEU A 309 -14.21 8.51 -18.84
C LEU A 309 -15.10 8.21 -20.03
N ALA A 310 -14.50 7.90 -21.18
CA ALA A 310 -15.20 7.53 -22.41
C ALA A 310 -14.79 6.12 -22.86
N GLY A 311 -15.75 5.34 -23.29
CA GLY A 311 -15.54 3.95 -23.65
C GLY A 311 -16.41 3.45 -24.80
N PRO A 312 -16.48 2.11 -24.99
CA PRO A 312 -17.24 1.52 -26.09
C PRO A 312 -18.73 1.84 -26.01
N ASP A 313 -19.42 1.70 -27.14
CA ASP A 313 -20.87 1.88 -27.30
C ASP A 313 -21.38 3.29 -26.92
N GLY A 314 -20.49 4.30 -27.02
CA GLY A 314 -20.82 5.69 -26.67
C GLY A 314 -20.97 5.95 -25.16
N ARG A 315 -20.54 5.03 -24.33
CA ARG A 315 -20.52 5.23 -22.88
C ARG A 315 -19.62 6.41 -22.51
N SER A 316 -20.14 7.32 -21.72
CA SER A 316 -19.39 8.49 -21.24
C SER A 316 -19.88 8.90 -19.86
N LEU A 317 -18.94 9.22 -18.96
CA LEU A 317 -19.19 9.62 -17.57
C LEU A 317 -18.23 10.76 -17.24
N THR A 318 -18.73 11.86 -16.66
CA THR A 318 -17.90 12.97 -16.16
C THR A 318 -18.01 13.07 -14.65
N THR A 319 -16.87 13.03 -13.95
CA THR A 319 -16.83 13.07 -12.49
C THR A 319 -15.57 13.76 -11.97
N VAL A 320 -15.46 13.95 -10.66
CA VAL A 320 -14.32 14.55 -9.97
C VAL A 320 -13.64 13.51 -9.07
N VAL A 321 -12.35 13.26 -9.25
CA VAL A 321 -11.54 12.57 -8.25
C VAL A 321 -11.13 13.57 -7.15
N PRO A 322 -11.24 13.21 -5.84
CA PRO A 322 -11.14 14.18 -4.74
C PRO A 322 -9.70 14.58 -4.37
N THR A 323 -8.76 14.45 -5.29
CA THR A 323 -7.37 14.87 -5.13
C THR A 323 -6.86 15.55 -6.40
N ILE A 324 -5.80 16.34 -6.25
CA ILE A 324 -5.16 17.03 -7.37
C ILE A 324 -4.29 16.09 -8.19
N GLY A 325 -4.18 16.40 -9.49
CA GLY A 325 -3.24 15.78 -10.40
C GLY A 325 -3.86 14.80 -11.40
N ARG A 326 -3.39 14.89 -12.63
CA ARG A 326 -3.83 14.05 -13.77
C ARG A 326 -3.66 12.57 -13.50
N HIS A 327 -2.58 12.20 -12.79
CA HIS A 327 -2.31 10.81 -12.39
C HIS A 327 -3.39 10.24 -11.46
N MET A 328 -4.10 11.09 -10.70
CA MET A 328 -5.20 10.63 -9.84
C MET A 328 -6.45 10.32 -10.67
N ALA A 329 -6.77 11.12 -11.68
CA ALA A 329 -7.82 10.80 -12.64
C ALA A 329 -7.47 9.54 -13.46
N ALA A 330 -6.18 9.40 -13.86
CA ALA A 330 -5.67 8.21 -14.53
C ALA A 330 -5.74 6.94 -13.64
N ASN A 331 -5.75 7.07 -12.32
CA ASN A 331 -6.03 5.95 -11.40
C ASN A 331 -7.55 5.71 -11.24
N ALA A 332 -8.37 6.76 -11.29
CA ALA A 332 -9.82 6.65 -11.12
C ALA A 332 -10.50 5.96 -12.31
N GLY A 333 -10.05 6.23 -13.55
CA GLY A 333 -10.59 5.56 -14.74
C GLY A 333 -10.48 4.04 -14.66
N PRO A 334 -9.29 3.45 -14.50
CA PRO A 334 -9.12 2.03 -14.28
C PRO A 334 -9.93 1.48 -13.11
N ALA A 335 -10.06 2.21 -11.99
CA ALA A 335 -10.89 1.77 -10.87
C ALA A 335 -12.36 1.59 -11.27
N ILE A 336 -12.96 2.54 -12.01
CA ILE A 336 -14.33 2.43 -12.53
C ILE A 336 -14.44 1.24 -13.50
N VAL A 337 -13.48 1.09 -14.41
CA VAL A 337 -13.48 0.00 -15.40
C VAL A 337 -13.30 -1.36 -14.72
N MET A 338 -12.47 -1.48 -13.67
CA MET A 338 -12.35 -2.72 -12.88
C MET A 338 -13.69 -3.13 -12.27
N LEU A 339 -14.47 -2.18 -11.75
CA LEU A 339 -15.79 -2.49 -11.19
C LEU A 339 -16.78 -2.91 -12.28
N LEU A 340 -16.73 -2.30 -13.47
CA LEU A 340 -17.52 -2.75 -14.63
C LEU A 340 -17.19 -4.19 -15.01
N GLU A 341 -15.90 -4.52 -15.10
CA GLU A 341 -15.43 -5.88 -15.39
C GLU A 341 -15.75 -6.87 -14.26
N GLY A 342 -15.93 -6.38 -13.03
CA GLY A 342 -16.46 -7.14 -11.89
C GLY A 342 -17.96 -7.37 -11.92
N GLY A 343 -18.68 -6.83 -12.92
CA GLY A 343 -20.10 -7.09 -13.14
C GLY A 343 -21.06 -6.01 -12.63
N TYR A 344 -20.56 -4.88 -12.11
CA TYR A 344 -21.42 -3.76 -11.73
C TYR A 344 -21.98 -3.06 -12.98
N ALA A 345 -23.25 -2.67 -12.92
CA ALA A 345 -23.96 -2.08 -14.07
C ALA A 345 -23.47 -0.64 -14.35
N TRP A 346 -23.30 -0.30 -15.63
CA TRP A 346 -22.89 1.05 -16.07
C TRP A 346 -23.83 2.14 -15.54
N GLU A 347 -25.14 1.89 -15.55
CA GLU A 347 -26.17 2.80 -15.10
C GLU A 347 -26.02 3.19 -13.62
N SER A 348 -25.47 2.27 -12.80
CA SER A 348 -25.20 2.53 -11.38
C SER A 348 -24.08 3.57 -11.22
N PHE A 349 -23.04 3.50 -12.07
CA PHE A 349 -21.96 4.52 -12.06
C PHE A 349 -22.45 5.86 -12.56
N VAL A 350 -23.26 5.88 -13.62
CA VAL A 350 -23.87 7.13 -14.10
C VAL A 350 -24.70 7.77 -13.00
N ALA A 351 -25.53 6.99 -12.32
CA ALA A 351 -26.38 7.51 -11.25
C ALA A 351 -25.58 8.03 -10.03
N ALA A 352 -24.47 7.38 -9.70
CA ALA A 352 -23.68 7.73 -8.51
C ALA A 352 -22.62 8.81 -8.76
N LEU A 353 -22.05 8.88 -9.97
CA LEU A 353 -20.82 9.64 -10.22
C LEU A 353 -20.97 10.72 -11.28
N ASP A 354 -21.92 10.61 -12.26
CA ASP A 354 -21.98 11.53 -13.38
C ASP A 354 -22.42 12.94 -12.94
N GLY A 355 -21.61 13.94 -13.30
CA GLY A 355 -21.79 15.32 -12.82
C GLY A 355 -21.49 15.53 -11.35
N GLY A 356 -21.05 14.46 -10.63
CA GLY A 356 -20.75 14.44 -9.21
C GLY A 356 -19.26 14.27 -8.91
N ARG A 357 -18.97 13.65 -7.75
CA ARG A 357 -17.63 13.44 -7.24
C ARG A 357 -17.49 12.00 -6.71
N ILE A 358 -16.31 11.41 -6.86
CA ILE A 358 -15.95 10.18 -6.17
C ILE A 358 -15.70 10.51 -4.69
N GLU A 359 -16.45 9.87 -3.80
CA GLU A 359 -16.29 10.01 -2.35
C GLU A 359 -15.29 8.97 -1.84
N ALA A 360 -14.01 9.27 -1.98
CA ALA A 360 -12.93 8.42 -1.48
C ALA A 360 -11.97 9.23 -0.62
N TYR A 361 -11.59 8.68 0.54
CA TYR A 361 -10.49 9.21 1.33
C TYR A 361 -9.19 8.47 0.94
N LEU A 362 -8.17 9.24 0.59
CA LEU A 362 -6.88 8.72 0.12
C LEU A 362 -5.75 9.15 1.08
N PRO A 363 -5.55 8.42 2.19
CA PRO A 363 -4.62 8.83 3.24
C PRO A 363 -3.19 8.95 2.70
N GLY A 364 -2.61 10.13 2.86
CA GLY A 364 -1.24 10.42 2.43
C GLY A 364 -0.99 10.28 0.93
N ARG A 365 -2.00 10.52 0.10
CA ARG A 365 -1.88 10.56 -1.37
C ARG A 365 -2.27 11.95 -1.87
N THR A 366 -1.28 12.84 -1.95
CA THR A 366 -1.46 14.27 -2.18
C THR A 366 -2.58 14.83 -1.29
N GLU A 367 -2.62 14.37 -0.06
CA GLU A 367 -3.66 14.70 0.92
C GLU A 367 -3.53 16.14 1.36
N ARG A 368 -4.55 16.96 1.12
CA ARG A 368 -4.58 18.34 1.61
C ARG A 368 -4.94 18.36 3.09
N VAL A 369 -4.01 18.88 3.91
CA VAL A 369 -4.17 18.99 5.38
C VAL A 369 -4.42 20.41 5.85
N SER A 370 -4.34 21.39 4.96
CA SER A 370 -4.62 22.83 5.21
C SER A 370 -6.08 23.16 4.96
N GLY A 371 -6.53 24.29 5.53
CA GLY A 371 -7.82 24.89 5.22
C GLY A 371 -7.86 25.64 3.87
N GLU A 372 -8.91 26.42 3.68
CA GLU A 372 -9.08 27.23 2.47
C GLU A 372 -8.23 28.52 2.47
N ARG A 373 -7.89 29.02 3.65
CA ARG A 373 -7.07 30.22 3.85
C ARG A 373 -5.66 29.85 4.26
N GLY A 374 -4.69 30.64 3.79
CA GLY A 374 -3.26 30.40 4.02
C GLY A 374 -2.63 29.56 2.93
N PRO A 375 -1.40 29.06 3.14
CA PRO A 375 -0.73 28.20 2.19
C PRO A 375 -1.45 26.85 2.06
N ALA A 376 -1.54 26.33 0.85
CA ALA A 376 -2.02 24.95 0.63
C ALA A 376 -0.93 23.97 1.09
N VAL A 377 -1.26 23.03 1.97
CA VAL A 377 -0.30 22.02 2.45
C VAL A 377 -0.79 20.62 2.08
N TYR A 378 0.05 19.91 1.33
CA TYR A 378 -0.19 18.56 0.85
C TYR A 378 0.83 17.60 1.45
N VAL A 379 0.36 16.44 1.90
CA VAL A 379 1.21 15.34 2.38
C VAL A 379 1.06 14.15 1.43
N ASP A 380 2.18 13.61 0.97
CA ASP A 380 2.22 12.52 0.00
C ASP A 380 3.19 11.41 0.40
N PHE A 381 2.89 10.18 -0.02
CA PHE A 381 3.72 9.00 0.24
C PHE A 381 4.81 8.79 -0.82
N GLY A 382 4.83 9.56 -1.90
CA GLY A 382 5.82 9.46 -2.95
C GLY A 382 7.24 9.44 -2.39
N HIS A 383 8.05 8.49 -2.84
CA HIS A 383 9.43 8.26 -2.39
C HIS A 383 10.34 7.83 -3.56
N SER A 384 9.99 8.22 -4.77
CA SER A 384 10.77 8.01 -5.99
C SER A 384 10.80 9.27 -6.86
N PRO A 385 11.80 9.45 -7.73
CA PRO A 385 11.88 10.60 -8.64
C PRO A 385 10.62 10.77 -9.50
N ASP A 386 10.10 9.69 -10.09
CA ASP A 386 8.87 9.70 -10.91
C ASP A 386 7.64 10.17 -10.12
N ALA A 387 7.49 9.73 -8.86
CA ALA A 387 6.41 10.17 -8.00
C ALA A 387 6.52 11.67 -7.67
N PHE A 388 7.74 12.16 -7.40
CA PHE A 388 7.98 13.58 -7.12
C PHE A 388 7.67 14.46 -8.33
N GLU A 389 8.12 14.07 -9.52
CA GLU A 389 7.85 14.81 -10.75
C GLU A 389 6.33 15.00 -10.95
N LYS A 390 5.57 13.92 -10.86
CA LYS A 390 4.10 13.95 -11.05
C LYS A 390 3.39 14.78 -9.98
N THR A 391 3.78 14.62 -8.72
CA THR A 391 3.12 15.30 -7.60
C THR A 391 3.49 16.79 -7.56
N LEU A 392 4.77 17.14 -7.80
CA LEU A 392 5.21 18.54 -7.92
C LEU A 392 4.52 19.25 -9.08
N ALA A 393 4.41 18.59 -10.25
CA ALA A 393 3.70 19.15 -11.39
C ALA A 393 2.21 19.41 -11.06
N ALA A 394 1.55 18.48 -10.34
CA ALA A 394 0.17 18.64 -9.92
C ALA A 394 0.00 19.83 -8.94
N VAL A 395 0.85 19.92 -7.92
CA VAL A 395 0.83 21.03 -6.96
C VAL A 395 1.12 22.35 -7.66
N ARG A 396 2.13 22.40 -8.53
CA ARG A 396 2.48 23.60 -9.31
C ARG A 396 1.32 24.09 -10.18
N HIS A 397 0.60 23.18 -10.81
CA HIS A 397 -0.52 23.53 -11.70
C HIS A 397 -1.63 24.29 -10.96
N VAL A 398 -1.92 23.93 -9.71
CA VAL A 398 -3.00 24.54 -8.91
C VAL A 398 -2.52 25.65 -7.97
N THR A 399 -1.21 25.96 -7.96
CA THR A 399 -0.60 26.95 -7.05
C THR A 399 -0.22 28.22 -7.80
N PRO A 400 -0.87 29.36 -7.52
CA PRO A 400 -0.53 30.63 -8.17
C PRO A 400 0.80 31.22 -7.70
N GLY A 401 1.23 30.88 -6.49
CA GLY A 401 2.44 31.37 -5.84
C GLY A 401 3.61 30.38 -5.88
N LYS A 402 4.42 30.40 -4.82
CA LYS A 402 5.58 29.52 -4.68
C LYS A 402 5.17 28.10 -4.29
N VAL A 403 5.92 27.12 -4.78
CA VAL A 403 5.88 25.74 -4.31
C VAL A 403 7.11 25.46 -3.46
N LEU A 404 6.89 25.15 -2.19
CA LEU A 404 7.91 24.70 -1.25
C LEU A 404 7.81 23.17 -1.15
N PHE A 405 8.92 22.50 -1.39
CA PHE A 405 9.02 21.04 -1.32
C PHE A 405 9.77 20.61 -0.06
N VAL A 406 9.22 19.67 0.70
CA VAL A 406 9.86 19.05 1.87
C VAL A 406 10.00 17.57 1.63
N MET A 407 11.19 16.99 1.83
CA MET A 407 11.36 15.55 1.75
C MET A 407 12.59 15.06 2.52
N GLY A 408 12.55 13.80 2.90
CA GLY A 408 13.65 12.97 3.34
C GLY A 408 13.65 11.64 2.59
N ALA A 409 14.66 10.81 2.81
CA ALA A 409 14.72 9.47 2.23
C ALA A 409 14.94 8.39 3.30
N ASP A 410 14.53 7.16 2.97
CA ASP A 410 14.73 5.98 3.80
C ASP A 410 16.21 5.57 3.83
N GLY A 411 16.71 5.20 5.01
CA GLY A 411 17.93 4.42 5.19
C GLY A 411 17.69 2.94 4.96
N ASP A 412 18.74 2.17 4.72
CA ASP A 412 18.73 0.72 4.46
C ASP A 412 17.72 0.32 3.36
N ARG A 413 17.58 1.17 2.35
CA ARG A 413 16.78 0.98 1.14
C ARG A 413 17.59 1.42 -0.07
N ASP A 414 17.00 1.28 -1.27
CA ASP A 414 17.63 1.70 -2.51
C ASP A 414 18.21 3.13 -2.41
N ALA A 415 19.53 3.21 -2.20
CA ALA A 415 20.26 4.48 -2.12
C ALA A 415 20.56 5.08 -3.50
N THR A 416 20.46 4.28 -4.58
CA THR A 416 20.86 4.70 -5.94
C THR A 416 19.97 5.82 -6.48
N LYS A 417 18.72 5.89 -6.06
CA LYS A 417 17.74 6.92 -6.47
C LYS A 417 17.89 8.26 -5.73
N ARG A 418 18.66 8.35 -4.62
CA ARG A 418 18.69 9.54 -3.74
C ARG A 418 19.21 10.80 -4.46
N LEU A 419 20.23 10.68 -5.32
CA LEU A 419 20.73 11.82 -6.11
C LEU A 419 19.64 12.36 -7.04
N ASP A 420 18.94 11.48 -7.75
CA ASP A 420 17.84 11.87 -8.64
C ASP A 420 16.64 12.41 -7.87
N MET A 421 16.33 11.88 -6.69
CA MET A 421 15.30 12.44 -5.81
C MET A 421 15.61 13.89 -5.44
N GLY A 422 16.86 14.17 -5.04
CA GLY A 422 17.31 15.54 -4.73
C GLY A 422 17.23 16.46 -5.94
N ARG A 423 17.68 16.00 -7.11
CA ARG A 423 17.61 16.75 -8.37
C ARG A 423 16.17 17.08 -8.75
N THR A 424 15.29 16.09 -8.80
CA THR A 424 13.88 16.27 -9.16
C THR A 424 13.16 17.22 -8.19
N GLY A 425 13.46 17.12 -6.88
CA GLY A 425 12.91 18.05 -5.89
C GLY A 425 13.28 19.50 -6.16
N ALA A 426 14.54 19.76 -6.50
CA ALA A 426 15.01 21.11 -6.83
C ALA A 426 14.47 21.61 -8.18
N GLU A 427 14.36 20.76 -9.19
CA GLU A 427 13.82 21.12 -10.50
C GLU A 427 12.32 21.50 -10.43
N GLY A 428 11.55 20.88 -9.52
CA GLY A 428 10.09 21.07 -9.44
C GLY A 428 9.63 22.13 -8.42
N SER A 429 10.51 22.74 -7.63
CA SER A 429 10.13 23.66 -6.55
C SER A 429 10.89 24.98 -6.56
N ASP A 430 10.31 26.02 -5.93
CA ASP A 430 10.98 27.31 -5.71
C ASP A 430 11.85 27.30 -4.44
N ILE A 431 11.39 26.55 -3.44
CA ILE A 431 12.09 26.35 -2.15
C ILE A 431 12.11 24.85 -1.89
N PHE A 432 13.28 24.32 -1.55
CA PHE A 432 13.44 22.90 -1.24
C PHE A 432 14.08 22.71 0.13
N ILE A 433 13.37 22.02 1.02
CA ILE A 433 13.84 21.65 2.35
C ILE A 433 14.12 20.16 2.39
N VAL A 434 15.37 19.80 2.64
CA VAL A 434 15.79 18.43 2.92
C VAL A 434 15.73 18.18 4.42
N THR A 435 15.09 17.09 4.83
CA THR A 435 14.91 16.68 6.22
C THR A 435 15.12 15.18 6.41
N ASP A 436 14.86 14.67 7.63
CA ASP A 436 14.92 13.23 7.92
C ASP A 436 13.59 12.54 7.58
N HIS A 437 13.67 11.23 7.30
CA HIS A 437 12.51 10.35 7.20
C HIS A 437 12.71 9.11 8.08
N HIS A 438 12.83 7.90 7.56
CA HIS A 438 13.18 6.69 8.29
C HIS A 438 14.69 6.41 8.14
N PRO A 439 15.57 6.91 9.00
CA PRO A 439 17.00 6.66 8.84
C PRO A 439 17.38 5.20 9.09
N ARG A 440 16.55 4.47 9.82
CA ARG A 440 16.81 3.08 10.24
C ARG A 440 18.18 2.98 10.90
N PHE A 441 19.13 2.21 10.33
CA PHE A 441 20.48 2.06 10.87
C PHE A 441 21.54 2.94 10.17
N GLU A 442 21.15 3.70 9.11
CA GLU A 442 22.04 4.68 8.47
C GLU A 442 22.12 5.98 9.27
N GLU A 443 23.22 6.71 9.14
CA GLU A 443 23.37 8.04 9.75
C GLU A 443 22.54 9.06 8.93
N PRO A 444 21.59 9.79 9.57
CA PRO A 444 20.69 10.71 8.88
C PRO A 444 21.39 11.79 8.06
N ASP A 445 22.51 12.32 8.59
CA ASP A 445 23.32 13.35 7.93
C ASP A 445 23.83 12.91 6.56
N SER A 446 24.21 11.65 6.41
CA SER A 446 24.72 11.10 5.14
C SER A 446 23.62 11.00 4.09
N ILE A 447 22.39 10.68 4.52
CA ILE A 447 21.22 10.62 3.64
C ILE A 447 20.91 12.03 3.14
N ARG A 448 20.81 13.02 4.05
CA ARG A 448 20.54 14.42 3.69
C ARG A 448 21.62 15.00 2.79
N ALA A 449 22.89 14.72 3.08
CA ALA A 449 24.01 15.19 2.25
C ALA A 449 23.90 14.70 0.79
N THR A 450 23.50 13.44 0.57
CA THR A 450 23.29 12.86 -0.77
C THR A 450 22.13 13.55 -1.51
N LEU A 451 21.02 13.82 -0.82
CA LEU A 451 19.87 14.53 -1.39
C LEU A 451 20.23 15.96 -1.77
N LEU A 452 20.95 16.68 -0.90
CA LEU A 452 21.43 18.05 -1.16
C LEU A 452 22.45 18.10 -2.32
N GLU A 453 23.27 17.08 -2.45
CA GLU A 453 24.18 16.98 -3.60
C GLU A 453 23.39 16.84 -4.91
N GLY A 454 22.36 15.98 -4.94
CA GLY A 454 21.44 15.86 -6.08
C GLY A 454 20.77 17.19 -6.41
N ALA A 455 20.25 17.90 -5.40
CA ALA A 455 19.63 19.20 -5.56
C ALA A 455 20.58 20.25 -6.15
N ARG A 456 21.82 20.32 -5.67
CA ARG A 456 22.83 21.26 -6.22
C ARG A 456 23.20 20.94 -7.66
N ARG A 457 23.19 19.66 -8.05
CA ARG A 457 23.48 19.22 -9.42
C ARG A 457 22.38 19.60 -10.42
N ALA A 458 21.16 19.88 -9.96
CA ALA A 458 20.06 20.38 -10.80
C ALA A 458 20.42 21.72 -11.48
N GLY A 459 21.22 22.57 -10.82
CA GLY A 459 21.63 23.87 -11.37
C GLY A 459 20.47 24.87 -11.48
N THR A 460 19.37 24.63 -10.75
CA THR A 460 18.19 25.51 -10.71
C THR A 460 18.37 26.64 -9.69
N PRO A 461 17.62 27.76 -9.81
CA PRO A 461 17.66 28.87 -8.85
C PRO A 461 16.91 28.56 -7.54
N THR A 462 16.59 27.31 -7.26
CA THR A 462 15.83 26.85 -6.09
C THR A 462 16.54 27.20 -4.80
N GLU A 463 15.83 27.80 -3.85
CA GLU A 463 16.31 28.09 -2.51
C GLU A 463 16.41 26.78 -1.71
N LEU A 464 17.63 26.38 -1.29
CA LEU A 464 17.89 25.10 -0.61
C LEU A 464 18.08 25.30 0.88
N HIS A 465 17.35 24.49 1.67
CA HIS A 465 17.49 24.44 3.14
C HIS A 465 17.70 23.00 3.61
N GLU A 466 18.29 22.89 4.80
CA GLU A 466 18.42 21.64 5.54
C GLU A 466 17.95 21.85 6.97
N TYR A 467 16.94 21.08 7.37
CA TYR A 467 16.44 21.11 8.75
C TYR A 467 16.23 19.69 9.27
N SER A 468 16.74 19.44 10.48
CA SER A 468 16.53 18.23 11.26
C SER A 468 16.17 18.65 12.69
N PRO A 469 15.22 17.97 13.35
CA PRO A 469 14.36 16.91 12.83
C PRO A 469 13.23 17.44 11.93
N PRO A 470 12.38 16.54 11.34
CA PRO A 470 11.30 16.97 10.42
C PRO A 470 10.24 17.86 11.06
N GLU A 471 10.06 17.81 12.37
CA GLU A 471 9.22 18.74 13.14
C GLU A 471 9.70 20.20 12.97
N ARG A 472 11.01 20.40 12.97
CA ARG A 472 11.63 21.71 12.70
C ARG A 472 11.46 22.07 11.22
N ALA A 473 11.61 21.12 10.32
CA ALA A 473 11.51 21.37 8.88
C ALA A 473 10.14 21.95 8.51
N ILE A 474 9.03 21.38 9.01
CA ILE A 474 7.69 21.90 8.68
C ILE A 474 7.41 23.24 9.36
N LEU A 475 7.92 23.45 10.58
CA LEU A 475 7.79 24.74 11.27
C LEU A 475 8.48 25.87 10.49
N GLU A 476 9.69 25.62 9.98
CA GLU A 476 10.41 26.58 9.15
C GLU A 476 9.76 26.73 7.77
N ALA A 477 9.25 25.63 7.18
CA ALA A 477 8.54 25.67 5.89
C ALA A 477 7.34 26.63 5.93
N VAL A 478 6.51 26.55 6.97
CA VAL A 478 5.31 27.41 7.12
C VAL A 478 5.69 28.90 7.22
N LYS A 479 6.87 29.26 7.76
CA LYS A 479 7.35 30.65 7.85
C LYS A 479 7.79 31.21 6.49
N LEU A 480 8.17 30.35 5.54
CA LEU A 480 8.70 30.74 4.22
C LEU A 480 7.60 30.96 3.17
N VAL A 481 6.36 30.63 3.48
CA VAL A 481 5.21 30.66 2.57
C VAL A 481 4.05 31.44 3.14
N GLY A 482 3.13 31.88 2.27
CA GLY A 482 1.94 32.65 2.63
C GLY A 482 0.72 32.21 1.84
N GLU A 483 -0.31 33.05 1.86
CA GLU A 483 -1.54 32.80 1.09
C GLU A 483 -1.25 32.78 -0.42
N GLY A 484 -1.74 31.74 -1.10
CA GLY A 484 -1.48 31.50 -2.53
C GLY A 484 -0.26 30.63 -2.83
N ASP A 485 0.60 30.36 -1.83
CA ASP A 485 1.72 29.43 -1.94
C ASP A 485 1.29 28.00 -1.54
N ALA A 486 2.13 27.02 -1.84
CA ALA A 486 1.92 25.64 -1.42
C ALA A 486 3.15 25.01 -0.78
N ILE A 487 2.92 24.12 0.17
CA ILE A 487 3.91 23.15 0.70
C ILE A 487 3.51 21.78 0.23
N LEU A 488 4.44 21.04 -0.38
CA LEU A 488 4.33 19.62 -0.64
C LEU A 488 5.34 18.86 0.24
N TRP A 489 4.86 17.99 1.11
CA TRP A 489 5.71 17.13 1.92
C TRP A 489 5.61 15.68 1.46
N CYS A 490 6.63 15.19 0.76
CA CYS A 490 6.72 13.82 0.26
C CYS A 490 7.53 12.89 1.18
N GLY A 491 7.18 11.62 1.15
CA GLY A 491 7.80 10.52 1.90
C GLY A 491 6.88 9.94 2.96
N PRO A 492 6.49 10.71 4.00
CA PRO A 492 5.75 10.16 5.13
C PRO A 492 4.32 9.70 4.80
N GLY A 493 3.60 10.41 3.92
CA GLY A 493 2.23 10.06 3.56
C GLY A 493 1.33 9.84 4.79
N HIS A 494 0.73 8.65 4.84
CA HIS A 494 -0.18 8.22 5.93
C HIS A 494 0.55 7.71 7.19
N GLN A 495 1.88 7.54 7.14
CA GLN A 495 2.62 6.91 8.24
C GLN A 495 2.63 7.79 9.50
N ASP A 496 2.34 7.16 10.64
CA ASP A 496 2.29 7.80 11.95
C ASP A 496 3.46 7.36 12.86
N TYR A 497 4.58 6.96 12.27
CA TYR A 497 5.81 6.60 12.97
C TYR A 497 7.04 6.89 12.12
N ARG A 498 8.20 6.99 12.78
CA ARG A 498 9.54 6.88 12.17
C ARG A 498 10.27 5.66 12.69
N ASP A 499 10.99 4.97 11.82
CA ASP A 499 11.89 3.88 12.20
C ASP A 499 13.30 4.43 12.42
N ILE A 500 13.74 4.43 13.67
CA ILE A 500 15.06 4.90 14.10
C ILE A 500 15.75 3.74 14.81
N ARG A 501 16.76 3.15 14.18
CA ARG A 501 17.52 2.00 14.68
C ARG A 501 16.64 0.81 15.09
N GLY A 502 15.61 0.54 14.30
CA GLY A 502 14.65 -0.55 14.53
C GLY A 502 13.59 -0.24 15.60
N VAL A 503 13.53 0.99 16.10
CA VAL A 503 12.50 1.46 17.04
C VAL A 503 11.52 2.35 16.29
N ARG A 504 10.23 2.00 16.32
CA ARG A 504 9.15 2.84 15.80
C ARG A 504 8.83 3.95 16.79
N THR A 505 9.18 5.16 16.43
CA THR A 505 8.89 6.37 17.21
C THR A 505 7.63 7.03 16.65
N PRO A 506 6.65 7.40 17.47
CA PRO A 506 5.45 8.12 17.04
C PRO A 506 5.79 9.37 16.23
N TYR A 507 5.05 9.60 15.15
CA TYR A 507 5.27 10.70 14.22
C TYR A 507 4.12 10.79 13.22
N SER A 508 3.67 11.99 12.86
CA SER A 508 2.67 12.18 11.80
C SER A 508 2.93 13.49 11.07
N ALA A 509 3.35 13.40 9.80
CA ALA A 509 3.56 14.58 8.97
C ALA A 509 2.27 15.38 8.77
N ARG A 510 1.12 14.70 8.71
CA ARG A 510 -0.20 15.30 8.59
C ARG A 510 -0.51 16.17 9.79
N GLU A 511 -0.37 15.63 10.99
CA GLU A 511 -0.65 16.38 12.23
C GLU A 511 0.40 17.45 12.50
N LEU A 512 1.69 17.19 12.26
CA LEU A 512 2.76 18.20 12.39
C LEU A 512 2.51 19.40 11.48
N SER A 513 2.08 19.16 10.22
CA SER A 513 1.71 20.23 9.30
C SER A 513 0.54 21.06 9.82
N ARG A 514 -0.50 20.39 10.35
CA ARG A 514 -1.67 21.06 10.95
C ARG A 514 -1.29 21.90 12.16
N ARG A 515 -0.43 21.38 13.04
CA ARG A 515 0.08 22.13 14.21
C ARG A 515 0.90 23.33 13.79
N ALA A 516 1.83 23.18 12.84
CA ALA A 516 2.63 24.29 12.33
C ALA A 516 1.76 25.40 11.72
N LEU A 517 0.70 25.04 10.99
CA LEU A 517 -0.27 26.00 10.45
C LEU A 517 -1.04 26.72 11.57
N ARG A 518 -1.53 26.00 12.59
CA ARG A 518 -2.21 26.61 13.75
C ARG A 518 -1.29 27.56 14.50
N ASP A 519 -0.03 27.18 14.74
CA ASP A 519 0.98 28.01 15.39
C ASP A 519 1.26 29.31 14.62
N ALA A 520 1.14 29.26 13.28
CA ALA A 520 1.26 30.41 12.40
C ALA A 520 -0.04 31.23 12.26
N GLY A 521 -1.12 30.82 12.93
CA GLY A 521 -2.41 31.52 12.93
C GLY A 521 -3.33 31.17 11.74
N TRP A 522 -3.03 30.12 10.98
CA TRP A 522 -3.86 29.66 9.88
C TRP A 522 -4.97 28.70 10.35
N PRO A 523 -6.20 28.81 9.82
CA PRO A 523 -7.27 27.86 10.11
C PRO A 523 -6.98 26.50 9.47
N VAL A 524 -7.21 25.42 10.23
CA VAL A 524 -7.09 24.05 9.71
C VAL A 524 -8.39 23.28 9.96
N PRO A 525 -8.82 22.40 9.04
CA PRO A 525 -10.02 21.59 9.21
C PRO A 525 -9.77 20.50 10.28
N GLU A 526 -10.84 19.92 10.84
CA GLU A 526 -10.71 18.73 11.67
C GLU A 526 -10.15 17.55 10.86
N PRO A 527 -9.32 16.68 11.46
CA PRO A 527 -8.78 15.52 10.75
C PRO A 527 -9.86 14.49 10.44
N HIS A 528 -9.74 13.82 9.30
CA HIS A 528 -10.60 12.69 8.92
C HIS A 528 -10.13 11.36 9.54
N TRP A 529 -9.02 11.34 10.26
CA TRP A 529 -8.41 10.17 10.89
C TRP A 529 -8.32 10.35 12.41
N PRO A 530 -8.33 9.27 13.21
CA PRO A 530 -8.00 9.36 14.62
C PRO A 530 -6.55 9.83 14.78
N VAL A 531 -6.36 10.91 15.51
CA VAL A 531 -5.02 11.48 15.76
C VAL A 531 -4.28 10.53 16.71
N PRO A 532 -3.15 9.92 16.29
CA PRO A 532 -2.45 8.92 17.11
C PRO A 532 -1.62 9.53 18.25
N TYR A 533 -1.60 10.85 18.37
CA TYR A 533 -0.84 11.55 19.40
C TYR A 533 -1.73 11.91 20.58
N PRO A 534 -1.28 11.66 21.84
CA PRO A 534 -1.88 12.34 22.97
C PRO A 534 -1.72 13.86 22.78
N ASP A 535 -2.70 14.61 23.28
CA ASP A 535 -2.74 16.08 23.24
C ASP A 535 -1.48 16.68 23.87
N ASP A 536 -0.38 16.74 23.10
CA ASP A 536 0.74 17.61 23.41
C ASP A 536 0.39 18.99 22.85
N ASP A 537 -0.35 19.77 23.63
CA ASP A 537 -0.77 21.12 23.29
C ASP A 537 0.38 22.12 23.21
N THR A 538 1.63 21.68 23.48
CA THR A 538 2.80 22.55 23.40
C THR A 538 3.03 22.95 21.94
N PRO A 539 3.01 24.24 21.59
CA PRO A 539 3.27 24.71 20.24
C PRO A 539 4.60 24.19 19.70
N LEU A 540 4.67 23.89 18.41
CA LEU A 540 5.93 23.51 17.74
C LEU A 540 6.95 24.66 17.80
N SER A 541 6.45 25.90 17.85
CA SER A 541 7.24 27.12 17.97
C SER A 541 7.77 27.40 19.38
N ASP A 542 7.44 26.58 20.40
CA ASP A 542 7.91 26.77 21.77
C ASP A 542 9.44 26.70 21.83
N PRO A 543 10.13 27.79 22.26
CA PRO A 543 11.59 27.85 22.30
C PRO A 543 12.21 26.90 23.33
N THR A 544 11.42 26.36 24.27
CA THR A 544 11.88 25.39 25.27
C THR A 544 11.83 23.95 24.77
N ARG A 545 11.27 23.71 23.60
CA ARG A 545 11.15 22.39 23.01
C ARG A 545 12.52 21.81 22.63
N ASP A 546 12.88 20.69 23.24
CA ASP A 546 14.12 19.97 22.88
C ASP A 546 13.94 19.20 21.57
N TRP A 547 14.71 19.59 20.57
CA TRP A 547 14.70 18.98 19.23
C TRP A 547 15.77 17.88 19.06
N ARG A 548 16.34 17.34 20.16
CA ARG A 548 17.40 16.32 20.12
C ARG A 548 16.87 14.90 19.97
#